data_e36417c43f22b90ac6d363ec9b720387
#
_entry.id   e36417c43f22b90ac6d363ec9b720387
#
_cell.length_a   1.000
_cell.length_b   1.000
_cell.length_c   1.000
_cell.angle_alpha   90.00
_cell.angle_beta   90.00
_cell.angle_gamma   90.00
#
_symmetry.space_group_name_H-M   'P 1'
#
loop_
_entity.id
_entity.type
_entity.pdbx_description
1 polymer ?
#
loop_
_entity_poly.entity_id
_entity_poly.type
_entity_poly.pdbx_seq_one_letter_code
_entity_poly.pdbx_strand_id
1 'polypeptide(L)'
;PLAKVLDYFLEEDVGTVHTKNEMMHYLKLHAKRGGLDNESGLVMRGALEMKEKRVREVMTPLEDVYMLPESTRLSFKVVREIFEQGFSRVPVFRGERQRIVGLLFVKDLIFVDPEDETALTSLLGIFARGLQIVDETDSLDDVLRIFKAGHGHLALVRRGEVTKKLTAIQEDSNESKEVELTEMGAPPVPESAPSVFVGIVTLEDIVEEILGDERCMNQFSTRSFF
;
A
#
# COMPACT_ATOMS: atom_id res chain seq x y z
N PRO A 1 27.01 32.92 39.56
CA PRO A 1 28.19 32.67 38.71
C PRO A 1 28.56 31.18 38.65
N LEU A 2 28.46 30.42 39.76
CA LEU A 2 28.79 28.99 39.81
C LEU A 2 27.86 28.14 38.92
N ALA A 3 26.56 28.46 38.84
CA ALA A 3 25.63 27.74 38.00
C ALA A 3 26.00 27.79 36.49
N LYS A 4 26.44 28.96 35.99
CA LYS A 4 26.89 29.10 34.60
C LYS A 4 28.19 28.35 34.28
N VAL A 5 29.02 28.12 35.28
CA VAL A 5 30.25 27.32 35.13
C VAL A 5 29.89 25.83 35.15
N LEU A 6 28.91 25.44 35.96
CA LEU A 6 28.38 24.06 35.97
C LEU A 6 27.62 23.73 34.67
N ASP A 7 26.80 24.65 34.14
CA ASP A 7 26.09 24.48 32.87
C ASP A 7 27.06 24.36 31.67
N TYR A 8 28.26 24.96 31.77
CA TYR A 8 29.31 24.84 30.75
C TYR A 8 30.04 23.47 30.82
N PHE A 9 30.13 22.87 32.01
CA PHE A 9 30.74 21.55 32.21
C PHE A 9 29.77 20.38 32.14
N LEU A 10 28.50 20.62 32.43
CA LEU A 10 27.42 19.72 32.10
C LEU A 10 27.00 20.09 30.67
N GLU A 11 27.65 19.47 29.70
CA GLU A 11 27.11 19.41 28.32
C GLU A 11 25.60 19.15 28.40
N GLU A 12 24.81 19.90 27.58
CA GLU A 12 23.38 19.73 27.49
C GLU A 12 23.06 18.23 27.54
N ASP A 13 22.27 17.83 28.56
CA ASP A 13 21.75 16.48 28.68
C ASP A 13 21.03 16.17 27.36
N VAL A 14 21.76 15.57 26.41
CA VAL A 14 21.16 14.90 25.25
C VAL A 14 20.30 13.82 25.87
N GLY A 15 19.03 14.14 26.05
CA GLY A 15 18.08 13.28 26.72
C GLY A 15 18.27 11.88 26.22
N THR A 16 18.29 10.90 27.11
CA THR A 16 18.60 9.50 26.83
C THR A 16 17.88 9.05 25.57
N VAL A 17 18.65 8.91 24.47
CA VAL A 17 18.11 8.40 23.20
C VAL A 17 17.84 6.91 23.41
N HIS A 18 16.57 6.57 23.60
CA HIS A 18 16.16 5.20 23.78
C HIS A 18 16.17 4.44 22.47
N THR A 19 16.71 3.25 22.49
CA THR A 19 16.60 2.32 21.35
C THR A 19 15.15 1.88 21.18
N LYS A 20 14.77 1.41 19.97
CA LYS A 20 13.43 0.88 19.68
C LYS A 20 13.01 -0.16 20.73
N ASN A 21 13.90 -1.08 21.11
CA ASN A 21 13.60 -2.13 22.07
C ASN A 21 13.30 -1.57 23.46
N GLU A 22 14.01 -0.53 23.89
CA GLU A 22 13.75 0.16 25.14
C GLU A 22 12.40 0.89 25.08
N MET A 23 12.09 1.58 24.00
CA MET A 23 10.77 2.20 23.79
C MET A 23 9.65 1.18 23.87
N MET A 24 9.79 0.02 23.22
CA MET A 24 8.83 -1.09 23.31
C MET A 24 8.66 -1.59 24.74
N HIS A 25 9.75 -1.64 25.50
CA HIS A 25 9.70 -2.05 26.91
C HIS A 25 8.96 -1.01 27.77
N TYR A 26 9.22 0.28 27.56
CA TYR A 26 8.51 1.35 28.24
C TYR A 26 7.01 1.33 27.93
N LEU A 27 6.61 1.15 26.67
CA LEU A 27 5.21 1.03 26.29
C LEU A 27 4.52 -0.11 27.04
N LYS A 28 5.15 -1.29 27.13
CA LYS A 28 4.62 -2.42 27.89
C LYS A 28 4.48 -2.13 29.39
N LEU A 29 5.44 -1.40 29.98
CA LEU A 29 5.39 -1.03 31.39
C LEU A 29 4.26 -0.03 31.67
N HIS A 30 4.10 0.99 30.80
CA HIS A 30 3.04 1.99 30.92
C HIS A 30 1.65 1.39 30.75
N ALA A 31 1.45 0.49 29.78
CA ALA A 31 0.20 -0.25 29.60
C ALA A 31 -0.15 -1.08 30.87
N LYS A 32 0.83 -1.79 31.46
CA LYS A 32 0.60 -2.55 32.70
C LYS A 32 0.26 -1.69 33.92
N ARG A 33 0.76 -0.45 33.98
CA ARG A 33 0.55 0.48 35.11
C ARG A 33 -0.70 1.35 34.95
N GLY A 34 -1.46 1.18 33.87
CA GLY A 34 -2.67 1.99 33.59
C GLY A 34 -2.40 3.43 33.14
N GLY A 35 -1.12 3.76 32.83
CA GLY A 35 -0.73 5.07 32.29
C GLY A 35 -0.93 5.20 30.77
N LEU A 36 -1.22 4.10 30.10
CA LEU A 36 -1.51 4.04 28.67
C LEU A 36 -2.63 3.02 28.47
N ASP A 37 -3.67 3.39 27.73
CA ASP A 37 -4.71 2.45 27.34
C ASP A 37 -4.15 1.40 26.37
N ASN A 38 -4.76 0.22 26.40
CA ASN A 38 -4.26 -0.92 25.61
C ASN A 38 -4.27 -0.65 24.11
N GLU A 39 -5.30 0.05 23.61
CA GLU A 39 -5.46 0.38 22.20
C GLU A 39 -4.35 1.31 21.70
N SER A 40 -4.11 2.43 22.40
CA SER A 40 -3.00 3.34 22.10
C SER A 40 -1.63 2.61 22.15
N GLY A 41 -1.46 1.70 23.10
CA GLY A 41 -0.26 0.89 23.23
C GLY A 41 -0.03 -0.03 22.02
N LEU A 42 -1.09 -0.64 21.46
CA LEU A 42 -1.04 -1.48 20.26
C LEU A 42 -0.67 -0.65 19.02
N VAL A 43 -1.33 0.50 18.83
CA VAL A 43 -1.04 1.41 17.69
C VAL A 43 0.41 1.88 17.71
N MET A 44 0.92 2.33 18.87
CA MET A 44 2.32 2.75 19.01
C MET A 44 3.29 1.61 18.69
N ARG A 45 2.97 0.40 19.12
CA ARG A 45 3.75 -0.78 18.82
C ARG A 45 3.76 -1.08 17.32
N GLY A 46 2.56 -1.14 16.68
CA GLY A 46 2.42 -1.38 15.26
C GLY A 46 3.22 -0.37 14.42
N ALA A 47 3.15 0.92 14.78
CA ALA A 47 3.92 1.97 14.12
C ALA A 47 5.45 1.79 14.25
N LEU A 48 5.95 1.30 15.39
CA LEU A 48 7.37 1.00 15.59
C LEU A 48 7.83 -0.25 14.82
N GLU A 49 6.92 -1.21 14.59
CA GLU A 49 7.23 -2.48 13.92
C GLU A 49 7.16 -2.37 12.37
N MET A 50 6.46 -1.36 11.81
CA MET A 50 6.25 -1.18 10.37
C MET A 50 7.52 -1.23 9.52
N LYS A 51 8.64 -0.67 10.02
CA LYS A 51 9.91 -0.66 9.27
C LYS A 51 10.54 -2.06 9.12
N GLU A 52 10.21 -2.96 10.01
CA GLU A 52 10.78 -4.32 10.02
C GLU A 52 9.87 -5.29 9.26
N LYS A 53 8.56 -5.04 9.25
CA LYS A 53 7.59 -5.86 8.53
C LYS A 53 7.72 -5.68 7.02
N ARG A 54 7.63 -6.80 6.32
CA ARG A 54 7.73 -6.85 4.85
C ARG A 54 6.34 -7.00 4.22
N VAL A 55 6.22 -6.50 3.00
CA VAL A 55 4.98 -6.60 2.21
C VAL A 55 4.47 -8.03 2.15
N ARG A 56 5.34 -9.03 1.96
CA ARG A 56 4.98 -10.45 1.89
C ARG A 56 4.23 -10.99 3.12
N GLU A 57 4.38 -10.32 4.28
CA GLU A 57 3.77 -10.76 5.55
C GLU A 57 2.32 -10.29 5.68
N VAL A 58 1.94 -9.27 4.89
CA VAL A 58 0.65 -8.57 5.00
C VAL A 58 -0.16 -8.63 3.71
N MET A 59 0.51 -8.82 2.55
CA MET A 59 -0.14 -8.86 1.25
C MET A 59 -1.23 -9.94 1.16
N THR A 60 -2.27 -9.65 0.39
CA THR A 60 -3.22 -10.67 -0.04
C THR A 60 -2.62 -11.45 -1.21
N PRO A 61 -2.44 -12.79 -1.11
CA PRO A 61 -1.95 -13.63 -2.19
C PRO A 61 -2.86 -13.56 -3.43
N LEU A 62 -2.27 -13.63 -4.63
CA LEU A 62 -3.01 -13.45 -5.87
C LEU A 62 -4.11 -14.51 -6.09
N GLU A 63 -3.97 -15.69 -5.47
CA GLU A 63 -4.98 -16.77 -5.49
C GLU A 63 -6.29 -16.36 -4.81
N ASP A 64 -6.21 -15.53 -3.78
CA ASP A 64 -7.35 -15.05 -2.99
C ASP A 64 -7.96 -13.75 -3.53
N VAL A 65 -7.30 -13.10 -4.50
CA VAL A 65 -7.76 -11.84 -5.08
C VAL A 65 -8.87 -12.07 -6.09
N TYR A 66 -9.99 -11.35 -5.97
CA TYR A 66 -11.00 -11.30 -7.02
C TYR A 66 -10.45 -10.53 -8.22
N MET A 67 -10.42 -11.17 -9.40
CA MET A 67 -9.84 -10.65 -10.62
C MET A 67 -10.70 -11.00 -11.83
N LEU A 68 -10.64 -10.17 -12.87
CA LEU A 68 -11.35 -10.39 -14.13
C LEU A 68 -10.37 -10.65 -15.29
N PRO A 69 -10.65 -11.60 -16.19
CA PRO A 69 -9.91 -11.71 -17.43
C PRO A 69 -10.21 -10.51 -18.35
N GLU A 70 -9.20 -10.05 -19.10
CA GLU A 70 -9.34 -8.91 -20.02
C GLU A 70 -10.38 -9.13 -21.12
N SER A 71 -10.66 -10.39 -21.46
CA SER A 71 -11.66 -10.78 -22.45
C SER A 71 -13.10 -10.64 -21.95
N THR A 72 -13.30 -10.28 -20.68
CA THR A 72 -14.63 -10.14 -20.09
C THR A 72 -15.44 -9.06 -20.82
N ARG A 73 -16.72 -9.36 -21.10
CA ARG A 73 -17.72 -8.40 -21.56
C ARG A 73 -18.56 -7.94 -20.39
N LEU A 74 -18.74 -6.64 -20.28
CA LEU A 74 -19.45 -5.98 -19.17
C LEU A 74 -20.97 -6.07 -19.38
N SER A 75 -21.51 -7.29 -19.39
CA SER A 75 -22.96 -7.53 -19.38
C SER A 75 -23.55 -7.21 -18.01
N PHE A 76 -24.88 -7.06 -17.94
CA PHE A 76 -25.59 -6.80 -16.68
C PHE A 76 -25.26 -7.83 -15.59
N LYS A 77 -25.11 -9.10 -15.96
CA LYS A 77 -24.72 -10.16 -15.01
C LYS A 77 -23.35 -9.93 -14.41
N VAL A 78 -22.36 -9.60 -15.24
CA VAL A 78 -20.96 -9.36 -14.80
C VAL A 78 -20.87 -8.10 -13.96
N VAL A 79 -21.52 -7.02 -14.39
CA VAL A 79 -21.55 -5.75 -13.63
C VAL A 79 -22.19 -5.98 -12.25
N ARG A 80 -23.29 -6.70 -12.19
CA ARG A 80 -23.94 -7.07 -10.94
C ARG A 80 -23.01 -7.89 -10.03
N GLU A 81 -22.32 -8.90 -10.56
CA GLU A 81 -21.37 -9.72 -9.84
C GLU A 81 -20.25 -8.84 -9.23
N ILE A 82 -19.67 -7.91 -10.01
CA ILE A 82 -18.64 -6.98 -9.53
C ILE A 82 -19.16 -6.16 -8.34
N PHE A 83 -20.39 -5.65 -8.41
CA PHE A 83 -20.98 -4.90 -7.30
C PHE A 83 -21.26 -5.77 -6.07
N GLU A 84 -21.70 -7.01 -6.27
CA GLU A 84 -21.94 -7.97 -5.18
C GLU A 84 -20.65 -8.34 -4.44
N GLN A 85 -19.49 -8.34 -5.12
CA GLN A 85 -18.19 -8.53 -4.50
C GLN A 85 -17.74 -7.35 -3.61
N GLY A 86 -18.26 -6.16 -3.84
CA GLY A 86 -18.02 -4.98 -2.98
C GLY A 86 -16.64 -4.34 -3.10
N PHE A 87 -15.77 -4.81 -3.98
CA PHE A 87 -14.42 -4.23 -4.16
C PHE A 87 -14.47 -2.93 -4.95
N SER A 88 -13.71 -1.93 -4.53
CA SER A 88 -13.58 -0.64 -5.26
C SER A 88 -12.65 -0.74 -6.47
N ARG A 89 -11.72 -1.69 -6.47
CA ARG A 89 -10.69 -1.88 -7.51
C ARG A 89 -10.53 -3.37 -7.78
N VAL A 90 -10.60 -3.76 -9.05
CA VAL A 90 -10.51 -5.15 -9.48
C VAL A 90 -9.34 -5.29 -10.47
N PRO A 91 -8.30 -6.06 -10.15
CA PRO A 91 -7.22 -6.33 -11.10
C PRO A 91 -7.72 -7.09 -12.31
N VAL A 92 -7.17 -6.76 -13.48
CA VAL A 92 -7.50 -7.39 -14.76
C VAL A 92 -6.28 -8.09 -15.29
N PHE A 93 -6.43 -9.36 -15.68
CA PHE A 93 -5.32 -10.20 -16.11
C PHE A 93 -5.50 -10.71 -17.56
N ARG A 94 -4.38 -11.02 -18.20
CA ARG A 94 -4.31 -11.56 -19.56
C ARG A 94 -3.76 -12.98 -19.55
N GLY A 95 -4.61 -13.95 -19.89
CA GLY A 95 -4.23 -15.36 -19.91
C GLY A 95 -4.01 -15.92 -18.51
N GLU A 96 -2.83 -15.76 -17.95
CA GLU A 96 -2.51 -16.19 -16.59
C GLU A 96 -2.79 -15.10 -15.55
N ARG A 97 -3.27 -15.50 -14.36
CA ARG A 97 -3.59 -14.55 -13.26
C ARG A 97 -2.40 -13.69 -12.84
N GLN A 98 -1.19 -14.20 -13.00
CA GLN A 98 0.05 -13.51 -12.67
C GLN A 98 0.38 -12.36 -13.65
N ARG A 99 -0.26 -12.32 -14.83
CA ARG A 99 -0.06 -11.27 -15.83
C ARG A 99 -1.14 -10.22 -15.75
N ILE A 100 -1.00 -9.31 -14.83
CA ILE A 100 -1.94 -8.21 -14.63
C ILE A 100 -1.67 -7.13 -15.69
N VAL A 101 -2.71 -6.72 -16.43
CA VAL A 101 -2.66 -5.74 -17.51
C VAL A 101 -3.30 -4.41 -17.16
N GLY A 102 -4.08 -4.36 -16.08
CA GLY A 102 -4.77 -3.14 -15.67
C GLY A 102 -5.54 -3.29 -14.36
N LEU A 103 -6.16 -2.21 -13.96
CA LEU A 103 -6.98 -2.12 -12.76
C LEU A 103 -8.31 -1.48 -13.13
N LEU A 104 -9.39 -2.24 -12.98
CA LEU A 104 -10.75 -1.73 -13.13
C LEU A 104 -11.15 -1.02 -11.84
N PHE A 105 -11.51 0.25 -11.95
CA PHE A 105 -12.17 0.96 -10.86
C PHE A 105 -13.68 0.75 -11.02
N VAL A 106 -14.32 0.20 -10.01
CA VAL A 106 -15.76 -0.11 -10.06
C VAL A 106 -16.60 1.15 -10.31
N LYS A 107 -16.17 2.31 -9.82
CA LYS A 107 -16.81 3.59 -10.09
C LYS A 107 -16.86 3.96 -11.59
N ASP A 108 -15.92 3.47 -12.39
CA ASP A 108 -15.88 3.79 -13.83
C ASP A 108 -16.98 3.03 -14.61
N LEU A 109 -17.57 2.00 -14.01
CA LEU A 109 -18.72 1.28 -14.58
C LEU A 109 -19.96 2.17 -14.73
N ILE A 110 -20.00 3.34 -14.09
CA ILE A 110 -21.10 4.31 -14.26
C ILE A 110 -21.20 4.83 -15.72
N PHE A 111 -20.10 4.74 -16.47
CA PHE A 111 -20.05 5.16 -17.88
C PHE A 111 -20.36 4.02 -18.86
N VAL A 112 -20.65 2.83 -18.36
CA VAL A 112 -20.88 1.63 -19.20
C VAL A 112 -22.36 1.31 -19.20
N ASP A 113 -22.92 1.19 -20.40
CA ASP A 113 -24.23 0.59 -20.55
C ASP A 113 -24.08 -0.94 -20.62
N PRO A 114 -24.67 -1.68 -19.67
CA PRO A 114 -24.57 -3.13 -19.68
C PRO A 114 -25.25 -3.83 -20.87
N GLU A 115 -26.16 -3.13 -21.59
CA GLU A 115 -26.82 -3.68 -22.78
C GLU A 115 -25.87 -3.72 -23.98
N ASP A 116 -24.87 -2.82 -24.02
CA ASP A 116 -23.86 -2.78 -25.09
C ASP A 116 -22.80 -3.87 -24.95
N GLU A 117 -22.77 -4.59 -23.83
CA GLU A 117 -21.75 -5.61 -23.51
C GLU A 117 -20.30 -5.16 -23.84
N THR A 118 -19.99 -3.92 -23.46
CA THR A 118 -18.68 -3.31 -23.75
C THR A 118 -17.53 -4.19 -23.28
N ALA A 119 -16.51 -4.36 -24.12
CA ALA A 119 -15.34 -5.14 -23.76
C ALA A 119 -14.54 -4.42 -22.64
N LEU A 120 -14.12 -5.17 -21.63
CA LEU A 120 -13.33 -4.62 -20.51
C LEU A 120 -12.03 -3.96 -20.97
N THR A 121 -11.40 -4.46 -22.04
CA THR A 121 -10.22 -3.87 -22.67
C THR A 121 -10.47 -2.45 -23.17
N SER A 122 -11.64 -2.16 -23.71
CA SER A 122 -12.00 -0.81 -24.18
C SER A 122 -12.09 0.17 -23.02
N LEU A 123 -12.68 -0.25 -21.91
CA LEU A 123 -12.77 0.57 -20.70
C LEU A 123 -11.40 0.86 -20.10
N LEU A 124 -10.53 -0.15 -20.02
CA LEU A 124 -9.15 0.04 -19.55
C LEU A 124 -8.35 0.98 -20.45
N GLY A 125 -8.60 0.95 -21.77
CA GLY A 125 -7.96 1.86 -22.72
C GLY A 125 -8.39 3.33 -22.53
N ILE A 126 -9.66 3.57 -22.18
CA ILE A 126 -10.20 4.92 -21.93
C ILE A 126 -9.68 5.47 -20.58
N PHE A 127 -9.65 4.64 -19.56
CA PHE A 127 -9.27 5.03 -18.19
C PHE A 127 -7.89 4.47 -17.82
N ALA A 128 -6.92 4.52 -18.75
CA ALA A 128 -5.55 4.07 -18.49
C ALA A 128 -4.97 4.75 -17.25
N ARG A 129 -4.75 3.97 -16.20
CA ARG A 129 -4.17 4.43 -14.92
C ARG A 129 -2.91 3.65 -14.63
N GLY A 130 -1.91 4.34 -14.09
CA GLY A 130 -0.67 3.71 -13.66
C GLY A 130 -0.92 2.68 -12.56
N LEU A 131 -0.27 1.54 -12.68
CA LEU A 131 -0.24 0.51 -11.65
C LEU A 131 0.92 0.80 -10.70
N GLN A 132 0.66 0.88 -9.41
CA GLN A 132 1.72 0.90 -8.43
C GLN A 132 2.26 -0.51 -8.26
N ILE A 133 3.58 -0.65 -8.30
CA ILE A 133 4.25 -1.95 -8.15
C ILE A 133 5.26 -1.83 -7.02
N VAL A 134 5.24 -2.78 -6.10
CA VAL A 134 6.16 -2.90 -4.99
C VAL A 134 6.74 -4.31 -4.96
N ASP A 135 7.89 -4.47 -4.33
CA ASP A 135 8.51 -5.78 -4.17
C ASP A 135 8.05 -6.45 -2.85
N GLU A 136 7.93 -7.77 -2.85
CA GLU A 136 7.52 -8.53 -1.65
C GLU A 136 8.46 -8.32 -0.44
N THR A 137 9.68 -7.84 -0.72
CA THR A 137 10.72 -7.55 0.28
C THR A 137 10.72 -6.11 0.78
N ASP A 138 9.91 -5.23 0.21
CA ASP A 138 9.82 -3.84 0.65
C ASP A 138 9.24 -3.75 2.06
N SER A 139 9.59 -2.67 2.78
CA SER A 139 9.02 -2.43 4.10
C SER A 139 7.63 -1.82 3.99
N LEU A 140 6.77 -2.05 4.98
CA LEU A 140 5.44 -1.41 5.01
C LEU A 140 5.53 0.11 5.11
N ASP A 141 6.59 0.65 5.75
CA ASP A 141 6.84 2.09 5.83
C ASP A 141 7.09 2.70 4.43
N ASP A 142 7.85 2.02 3.58
CA ASP A 142 8.11 2.47 2.20
C ASP A 142 6.84 2.46 1.37
N VAL A 143 6.02 1.41 1.47
CA VAL A 143 4.73 1.32 0.77
C VAL A 143 3.77 2.39 1.26
N LEU A 144 3.71 2.65 2.57
CA LEU A 144 2.89 3.72 3.12
C LEU A 144 3.31 5.09 2.59
N ARG A 145 4.60 5.34 2.39
CA ARG A 145 5.09 6.60 1.77
C ARG A 145 4.59 6.74 0.33
N ILE A 146 4.61 5.65 -0.46
CA ILE A 146 4.08 5.62 -1.82
C ILE A 146 2.59 6.00 -1.80
N PHE A 147 1.80 5.39 -0.92
CA PHE A 147 0.37 5.70 -0.80
C PHE A 147 0.11 7.14 -0.35
N LYS A 148 0.91 7.66 0.60
CA LYS A 148 0.82 9.06 1.06
C LYS A 148 1.21 10.08 -0.01
N ALA A 149 2.04 9.73 -0.98
CA ALA A 149 2.36 10.57 -2.12
C ALA A 149 1.19 10.70 -3.13
N GLY A 150 0.06 10.02 -2.89
CA GLY A 150 -1.17 10.16 -3.69
C GLY A 150 -1.24 9.26 -4.92
N HIS A 151 -0.35 8.31 -5.05
CA HIS A 151 -0.30 7.38 -6.20
C HIS A 151 -1.33 6.24 -6.14
N GLY A 152 -2.31 6.32 -5.26
CA GLY A 152 -3.36 5.31 -5.08
C GLY A 152 -3.26 4.61 -3.74
N HIS A 153 -4.18 3.66 -3.49
CA HIS A 153 -4.27 2.92 -2.23
C HIS A 153 -4.20 1.40 -2.45
N LEU A 154 -3.74 0.96 -3.61
CA LEU A 154 -3.52 -0.43 -3.96
C LEU A 154 -2.24 -0.54 -4.78
N ALA A 155 -1.36 -1.45 -4.41
CA ALA A 155 -0.16 -1.79 -5.16
C ALA A 155 -0.13 -3.29 -5.49
N LEU A 156 0.39 -3.60 -6.67
CA LEU A 156 0.68 -4.97 -7.09
C LEU A 156 2.01 -5.39 -6.48
N VAL A 157 2.04 -6.57 -5.90
CA VAL A 157 3.26 -7.13 -5.30
C VAL A 157 3.95 -8.04 -6.30
N ARG A 158 5.19 -7.73 -6.60
CA ARG A 158 6.06 -8.51 -7.46
C ARG A 158 7.00 -9.37 -6.63
N ARG A 159 7.27 -10.59 -7.09
CA ARG A 159 8.33 -11.41 -6.52
C ARG A 159 9.69 -10.78 -6.87
N GLY A 160 10.43 -10.38 -5.84
CA GLY A 160 11.65 -9.63 -6.00
C GLY A 160 12.75 -10.42 -6.71
N GLU A 161 13.18 -9.93 -7.88
CA GLU A 161 14.57 -10.01 -8.31
C GLU A 161 15.10 -8.58 -8.33
N VAL A 162 15.96 -8.33 -7.37
CA VAL A 162 16.94 -7.23 -7.28
C VAL A 162 16.89 -6.20 -8.42
N THR A 163 16.11 -5.15 -8.25
CA THR A 163 16.39 -3.89 -8.95
C THR A 163 16.46 -2.74 -7.93
N LYS A 164 17.43 -2.81 -7.03
CA LYS A 164 17.86 -1.69 -6.16
C LYS A 164 18.54 -0.55 -6.95
N LYS A 165 18.21 -0.37 -8.24
CA LYS A 165 18.95 0.57 -9.11
C LYS A 165 18.19 1.84 -9.52
N LEU A 166 16.94 2.03 -9.14
CA LEU A 166 16.18 3.23 -9.55
C LEU A 166 15.88 4.24 -8.45
N THR A 167 16.02 3.89 -7.18
CA THR A 167 15.84 4.83 -6.05
C THR A 167 17.12 5.54 -5.61
N ALA A 168 18.29 5.18 -6.13
CA ALA A 168 19.58 5.79 -5.76
C ALA A 168 19.94 7.07 -6.55
N ILE A 169 19.05 7.61 -7.39
CA ILE A 169 19.34 8.81 -8.22
C ILE A 169 18.67 10.08 -7.68
N GLN A 170 17.90 10.02 -6.59
CA GLN A 170 17.18 11.20 -6.05
C GLN A 170 17.69 11.73 -4.71
N GLU A 171 18.80 11.25 -4.15
CA GLU A 171 19.33 11.79 -2.89
C GLU A 171 20.47 12.81 -3.03
N ASP A 172 20.95 13.11 -4.23
CA ASP A 172 21.99 14.12 -4.44
C ASP A 172 21.62 15.12 -5.54
N SER A 173 20.72 16.06 -5.25
CA SER A 173 20.78 17.40 -5.83
C SER A 173 19.72 18.32 -5.23
N ASN A 174 20.14 19.05 -4.23
CA ASN A 174 19.48 20.26 -3.75
C ASN A 174 19.76 21.38 -4.77
N GLU A 175 19.01 21.45 -5.83
CA GLU A 175 18.97 22.62 -6.71
C GLU A 175 17.58 22.78 -7.31
N SER A 176 17.01 23.93 -6.97
CA SER A 176 15.73 24.46 -7.43
C SER A 176 15.68 24.52 -8.96
N LYS A 177 14.88 23.68 -9.58
CA LYS A 177 14.37 23.92 -10.94
C LYS A 177 12.87 23.70 -10.96
N GLU A 178 12.14 24.78 -11.20
CA GLU A 178 10.75 24.76 -11.63
C GLU A 178 10.59 23.75 -12.75
N VAL A 179 9.83 22.69 -12.52
CA VAL A 179 9.46 21.72 -13.53
C VAL A 179 8.04 22.05 -13.95
N GLU A 180 7.95 22.56 -15.17
CA GLU A 180 6.76 22.76 -15.96
C GLU A 180 5.87 21.51 -15.91
N LEU A 181 4.64 21.67 -15.43
CA LEU A 181 3.60 20.65 -15.39
C LEU A 181 3.18 20.28 -16.81
N THR A 182 3.87 19.33 -17.40
CA THR A 182 3.35 18.65 -18.59
C THR A 182 2.50 17.47 -18.11
N GLU A 183 1.21 17.53 -18.45
CA GLU A 183 0.26 16.43 -18.33
C GLU A 183 0.77 15.23 -19.13
N MET A 184 1.51 14.33 -18.49
CA MET A 184 1.86 13.05 -19.08
C MET A 184 1.15 11.95 -18.31
N GLY A 185 0.21 11.30 -19.01
CA GLY A 185 -0.41 10.07 -18.56
C GLY A 185 0.67 9.06 -18.14
N ALA A 186 0.42 8.33 -17.07
CA ALA A 186 1.34 7.31 -16.57
C ALA A 186 1.77 6.38 -17.71
N PRO A 187 3.06 6.05 -17.81
CA PRO A 187 3.54 5.21 -18.87
C PRO A 187 2.88 3.83 -18.82
N PRO A 188 2.57 3.22 -19.98
CA PRO A 188 2.11 1.85 -20.02
C PRO A 188 3.16 0.93 -19.39
N VAL A 189 2.71 -0.13 -18.73
CA VAL A 189 3.58 -1.15 -18.11
C VAL A 189 4.63 -1.56 -19.14
N PRO A 190 5.94 -1.43 -18.88
CA PRO A 190 6.95 -1.82 -19.83
C PRO A 190 6.83 -3.31 -20.16
N GLU A 191 6.72 -3.65 -21.43
CA GLU A 191 6.61 -5.04 -21.93
C GLU A 191 7.89 -5.88 -21.67
N SER A 192 8.92 -5.29 -21.09
CA SER A 192 10.23 -5.91 -20.89
C SER A 192 10.33 -6.57 -19.52
N ALA A 193 10.16 -7.84 -19.51
CA ALA A 193 10.26 -8.89 -18.51
C ALA A 193 8.88 -9.29 -17.92
N PRO A 194 8.55 -10.59 -17.87
CA PRO A 194 7.34 -11.09 -17.25
C PRO A 194 7.47 -10.87 -15.74
N SER A 195 6.98 -9.73 -15.26
CA SER A 195 6.87 -9.50 -13.81
C SER A 195 5.85 -10.49 -13.27
N VAL A 196 6.30 -11.50 -12.55
CA VAL A 196 5.43 -12.45 -11.89
C VAL A 196 4.86 -11.76 -10.64
N PHE A 197 3.62 -11.30 -10.73
CA PHE A 197 2.93 -10.79 -9.57
C PHE A 197 2.52 -11.93 -8.65
N VAL A 198 2.66 -11.72 -7.34
CA VAL A 198 2.38 -12.73 -6.30
C VAL A 198 1.23 -12.36 -5.38
N GLY A 199 0.85 -11.08 -5.35
CA GLY A 199 -0.23 -10.58 -4.52
C GLY A 199 -0.55 -9.12 -4.76
N ILE A 200 -1.38 -8.58 -3.89
CA ILE A 200 -1.69 -7.15 -3.78
C ILE A 200 -1.50 -6.70 -2.34
N VAL A 201 -1.22 -5.43 -2.14
CA VAL A 201 -1.25 -4.79 -0.84
C VAL A 201 -2.03 -3.49 -0.94
N THR A 202 -2.89 -3.23 0.03
CA THR A 202 -3.72 -2.02 0.09
C THR A 202 -3.32 -1.14 1.27
N LEU A 203 -3.78 0.11 1.28
CA LEU A 203 -3.60 1.00 2.42
C LEU A 203 -4.31 0.46 3.66
N GLU A 204 -5.47 -0.17 3.45
CA GLU A 204 -6.27 -0.80 4.49
C GLU A 204 -5.45 -1.87 5.22
N ASP A 205 -4.77 -2.76 4.50
CA ASP A 205 -3.91 -3.81 5.07
C ASP A 205 -2.81 -3.23 5.98
N ILE A 206 -2.19 -2.12 5.54
CA ILE A 206 -1.15 -1.44 6.33
C ILE A 206 -1.74 -0.80 7.59
N VAL A 207 -2.92 -0.19 7.48
CA VAL A 207 -3.60 0.43 8.63
C VAL A 207 -4.02 -0.63 9.65
N GLU A 208 -4.57 -1.76 9.19
CA GLU A 208 -4.92 -2.89 10.06
C GLU A 208 -3.71 -3.42 10.81
N GLU A 209 -2.57 -3.51 10.15
CA GLU A 209 -1.33 -3.94 10.77
C GLU A 209 -0.83 -2.97 11.84
N ILE A 210 -1.00 -1.65 11.64
CA ILE A 210 -0.66 -0.64 12.64
C ILE A 210 -1.61 -0.71 13.85
N LEU A 211 -2.90 -0.92 13.59
CA LEU A 211 -3.92 -0.97 14.65
C LEU A 211 -3.82 -2.25 15.48
N GLY A 212 -3.15 -3.28 14.97
CA GLY A 212 -2.97 -4.56 15.66
C GLY A 212 -4.30 -5.29 15.91
N ASP A 213 -5.31 -5.05 15.11
CA ASP A 213 -6.66 -5.53 15.34
C ASP A 213 -6.95 -6.79 14.52
N GLU A 214 -6.68 -7.97 15.09
CA GLU A 214 -7.12 -9.25 14.53
C GLU A 214 -8.65 -9.33 14.32
N ARG A 215 -9.42 -8.44 14.96
CA ARG A 215 -10.87 -8.37 14.82
C ARG A 215 -11.31 -7.62 13.56
N CYS A 216 -10.49 -6.73 13.02
CA CYS A 216 -10.77 -6.11 11.72
C CYS A 216 -10.68 -7.12 10.58
N MET A 217 -9.72 -8.06 10.60
CA MET A 217 -9.62 -9.12 9.60
C MET A 217 -10.90 -9.95 9.47
N ASN A 218 -11.57 -10.25 10.59
CA ASN A 218 -12.84 -10.98 10.59
C ASN A 218 -14.05 -10.12 10.18
N GLN A 219 -14.03 -8.80 10.40
CA GLN A 219 -15.14 -7.92 10.02
C GLN A 219 -15.11 -7.53 8.54
N PHE A 220 -13.94 -7.39 7.92
CA PHE A 220 -13.82 -7.10 6.50
C PHE A 220 -14.04 -8.35 5.64
N SER A 221 -13.62 -9.52 6.11
CA SER A 221 -14.01 -10.79 5.49
C SER A 221 -15.53 -11.03 5.53
N THR A 222 -16.24 -10.44 6.50
CA THR A 222 -17.71 -10.53 6.62
C THR A 222 -18.43 -9.35 5.95
N ARG A 223 -17.77 -8.22 5.72
CA ARG A 223 -18.34 -7.07 4.99
C ARG A 223 -18.27 -7.16 3.47
N SER A 224 -17.60 -8.18 2.95
CA SER A 224 -17.73 -8.57 1.55
C SER A 224 -19.11 -9.18 1.21
N PHE A 225 -20.05 -9.19 2.14
CA PHE A 225 -21.37 -9.82 1.98
C PHE A 225 -22.56 -8.88 2.23
N PHE A 226 -22.39 -7.53 2.11
CA PHE A 226 -23.56 -6.64 2.07
C PHE A 226 -23.36 -5.51 1.07
#